data_6e691322bcce7e51228df0f0fc251992
#
_entry.id   6e691322bcce7e51228df0f0fc251992
#
_cell.length_a   1.000
_cell.length_b   1.000
_cell.length_c   1.000
_cell.angle_alpha   90.00
_cell.angle_beta   90.00
_cell.angle_gamma   90.00
#
_symmetry.space_group_name_H-M   'P 1'
#
loop_
_entity.id
_entity.type
_entity.pdbx_description
1 polymer ?
#
loop_
_entity_poly.entity_id
_entity_poly.type
_entity_poly.pdbx_seq_one_letter_code
_entity_poly.pdbx_strand_id
1 'polypeptide(L)'
;DSHPSGPASPSGMGAASDFANQAVTDAAMPNSESHREALRRASDESSRVAHMVQDMVSEKVAIIKPPWMLELGLPRLDTDIMGRIWSFQRKDVYKSTCYISLATMAADVNSDRSNVKKRIDKLVELGLLIKSPRGNNKSVEYRLDMTAIAKRRLEVEEDRKKQRAENSAKRKAQWDAKHSA
;
A
#
# COMPACT_ATOMS: atom_id res chain seq x y z
N ASP A 1 0.49 -45.00 42.60
CA ASP A 1 0.16 -46.26 41.97
C ASP A 1 0.01 -46.14 40.48
N SER A 2 0.87 -46.93 39.78
CA SER A 2 0.68 -47.43 38.42
C SER A 2 1.00 -46.52 37.22
N HIS A 3 2.25 -46.56 36.84
CA HIS A 3 2.66 -46.43 35.42
C HIS A 3 2.27 -47.67 34.64
N PRO A 4 2.00 -47.57 33.33
CA PRO A 4 2.56 -48.53 32.38
C PRO A 4 3.29 -47.83 31.21
N SER A 5 4.47 -48.24 31.04
CA SER A 5 5.34 -48.76 29.98
C SER A 5 4.82 -48.61 28.54
N GLY A 6 5.67 -48.03 27.68
CA GLY A 6 5.50 -48.00 26.24
C GLY A 6 5.80 -49.36 25.55
N PRO A 7 5.55 -49.45 24.26
CA PRO A 7 6.28 -50.37 23.42
C PRO A 7 7.03 -49.74 22.26
N ALA A 8 8.16 -50.30 22.11
CA ALA A 8 9.14 -50.58 21.06
C ALA A 8 8.82 -50.14 19.62
N SER A 9 9.87 -49.55 19.00
CA SER A 9 10.06 -49.43 17.56
C SER A 9 10.21 -50.76 16.83
N PRO A 10 9.82 -50.88 15.58
CA PRO A 10 10.46 -51.81 14.66
C PRO A 10 11.29 -51.05 13.62
N SER A 11 12.55 -51.45 13.58
CA SER A 11 13.44 -51.29 12.44
C SER A 11 12.88 -52.03 11.23
N GLY A 12 12.80 -51.37 10.09
CA GLY A 12 12.46 -51.99 8.82
C GLY A 12 13.33 -51.39 7.73
N MET A 13 14.39 -52.08 7.36
CA MET A 13 15.18 -51.89 6.15
C MET A 13 14.29 -52.13 4.93
N GLY A 14 14.42 -51.31 3.91
CA GLY A 14 13.76 -51.50 2.62
C GLY A 14 14.38 -50.58 1.58
N ALA A 15 15.43 -51.09 0.93
CA ALA A 15 15.99 -50.53 -0.28
C ALA A 15 14.95 -50.58 -1.40
N ALA A 16 14.70 -49.47 -2.07
CA ALA A 16 14.34 -49.34 -3.49
C ALA A 16 13.90 -47.92 -3.79
N SER A 17 14.73 -47.18 -4.46
CA SER A 17 14.29 -46.38 -5.63
C SER A 17 15.40 -45.49 -6.15
N ASP A 18 16.28 -46.10 -6.89
CA ASP A 18 17.19 -45.40 -7.83
C ASP A 18 16.50 -45.18 -9.20
N PHE A 19 15.28 -44.75 -9.24
CA PHE A 19 14.60 -44.49 -10.54
C PHE A 19 13.69 -43.25 -10.51
N ALA A 20 14.15 -42.14 -10.02
CA ALA A 20 13.38 -40.89 -10.18
C ALA A 20 14.26 -39.61 -10.34
N ASN A 21 15.48 -39.78 -10.83
CA ASN A 21 16.39 -38.62 -10.92
C ASN A 21 16.85 -38.34 -12.35
N GLN A 22 16.01 -38.55 -13.36
CA GLN A 22 16.43 -38.30 -14.76
C GLN A 22 15.37 -37.73 -15.69
N ALA A 23 14.44 -36.91 -15.22
CA ALA A 23 13.47 -36.27 -16.10
C ALA A 23 13.07 -34.86 -15.65
N VAL A 24 13.98 -34.06 -15.08
CA VAL A 24 13.71 -32.62 -14.79
C VAL A 24 14.95 -31.78 -15.17
N THR A 25 15.40 -31.90 -16.42
CA THR A 25 16.52 -31.06 -16.92
C THR A 25 16.27 -30.53 -18.30
N ASP A 26 15.06 -29.98 -18.56
CA ASP A 26 14.87 -29.12 -19.74
C ASP A 26 13.67 -28.17 -19.59
N ALA A 27 13.38 -27.71 -18.39
CA ALA A 27 12.64 -26.47 -18.24
C ALA A 27 13.66 -25.35 -18.43
N ALA A 28 13.60 -24.68 -19.60
CA ALA A 28 14.41 -23.52 -19.93
C ALA A 28 14.42 -22.57 -18.74
N MET A 29 15.54 -22.49 -18.01
CA MET A 29 15.75 -21.55 -16.93
C MET A 29 15.49 -20.17 -17.52
N PRO A 30 14.47 -19.41 -17.04
CA PRO A 30 14.28 -18.06 -17.51
C PRO A 30 15.59 -17.32 -17.31
N ASN A 31 16.06 -16.65 -18.37
CA ASN A 31 17.33 -15.98 -18.47
C ASN A 31 17.71 -15.38 -17.11
N SER A 32 18.71 -15.93 -16.42
CA SER A 32 19.05 -15.65 -15.03
C SER A 32 19.31 -14.18 -14.75
N GLU A 33 19.69 -13.47 -15.80
CA GLU A 33 19.97 -12.03 -15.80
C GLU A 33 18.67 -11.20 -15.75
N SER A 34 17.69 -11.54 -16.55
CA SER A 34 16.36 -10.90 -16.53
C SER A 34 15.63 -11.11 -15.18
N HIS A 35 15.76 -12.30 -14.62
CA HIS A 35 15.17 -12.59 -13.31
C HIS A 35 15.87 -11.81 -12.17
N ARG A 36 17.21 -11.71 -12.23
CA ARG A 36 17.99 -10.91 -11.27
C ARG A 36 17.65 -9.42 -11.38
N GLU A 37 17.48 -8.92 -12.58
CA GLU A 37 17.08 -7.53 -12.80
C GLU A 37 15.67 -7.26 -12.29
N ALA A 38 14.70 -8.15 -12.50
CA ALA A 38 13.37 -8.05 -11.96
C ALA A 38 13.36 -8.05 -10.42
N LEU A 39 14.17 -8.91 -9.78
CA LEU A 39 14.33 -8.93 -8.32
C LEU A 39 14.97 -7.64 -7.78
N ARG A 40 15.97 -7.08 -8.48
CA ARG A 40 16.57 -5.79 -8.10
C ARG A 40 15.53 -4.67 -8.19
N ARG A 41 14.78 -4.57 -9.28
CA ARG A 41 13.71 -3.57 -9.45
C ARG A 41 12.66 -3.68 -8.34
N ALA A 42 12.22 -4.90 -8.02
CA ALA A 42 11.26 -5.13 -6.94
C ALA A 42 11.83 -4.74 -5.55
N SER A 43 13.11 -5.01 -5.31
CA SER A 43 13.82 -4.60 -4.09
C SER A 43 13.95 -3.09 -3.99
N ASP A 44 14.33 -2.42 -5.08
CA ASP A 44 14.48 -0.96 -5.13
C ASP A 44 13.13 -0.27 -4.93
N GLU A 45 12.06 -0.78 -5.55
CA GLU A 45 10.70 -0.27 -5.34
C GLU A 45 10.26 -0.44 -3.89
N SER A 46 10.50 -1.62 -3.30
CA SER A 46 10.20 -1.88 -1.89
C SER A 46 10.95 -0.94 -0.96
N SER A 47 12.24 -0.70 -1.22
CA SER A 47 13.07 0.23 -0.45
C SER A 47 12.57 1.67 -0.59
N ARG A 48 12.22 2.11 -1.81
CA ARG A 48 11.64 3.45 -2.04
C ARG A 48 10.32 3.63 -1.31
N VAL A 49 9.44 2.61 -1.33
CA VAL A 49 8.18 2.64 -0.57
C VAL A 49 8.45 2.72 0.93
N ALA A 50 9.41 1.94 1.45
CA ALA A 50 9.77 1.96 2.88
C ALA A 50 10.33 3.32 3.32
N HIS A 51 11.23 3.93 2.53
CA HIS A 51 11.73 5.28 2.80
C HIS A 51 10.61 6.31 2.79
N MET A 52 9.72 6.26 1.80
CA MET A 52 8.60 7.19 1.71
C MET A 52 7.65 7.04 2.90
N VAL A 53 7.37 5.81 3.36
CA VAL A 53 6.59 5.58 4.59
C VAL A 53 7.31 6.18 5.79
N GLN A 54 8.62 6.01 5.90
CA GLN A 54 9.42 6.56 7.01
C GLN A 54 9.40 8.09 7.00
N ASP A 55 9.54 8.73 5.85
CA ASP A 55 9.43 10.18 5.71
C ASP A 55 8.04 10.69 6.12
N MET A 56 6.97 10.00 5.67
CA MET A 56 5.60 10.35 6.03
C MET A 56 5.34 10.22 7.53
N VAL A 57 5.97 9.23 8.20
CA VAL A 57 5.86 9.01 9.65
C VAL A 57 6.69 10.02 10.43
N SER A 58 7.86 10.39 9.93
CA SER A 58 8.79 11.32 10.60
C SER A 58 8.38 12.79 10.49
N GLU A 59 7.47 13.14 9.58
CA GLU A 59 6.92 14.49 9.50
C GLU A 59 6.29 14.91 10.83
N LYS A 60 7.04 15.70 11.62
CA LYS A 60 6.62 16.22 12.96
C LYS A 60 5.56 17.30 12.88
N VAL A 61 4.75 17.34 11.85
CA VAL A 61 3.78 18.41 11.64
C VAL A 61 2.54 18.11 12.45
N ALA A 62 2.24 19.02 13.38
CA ALA A 62 1.00 19.00 14.17
C ALA A 62 -0.25 19.30 13.33
N ILE A 63 -0.20 19.09 12.03
CA ILE A 63 -1.21 19.45 11.04
C ILE A 63 -2.07 18.22 10.78
N ILE A 64 -3.37 18.44 10.73
CA ILE A 64 -4.37 17.40 10.42
C ILE A 64 -4.14 16.82 9.01
N LYS A 65 -3.57 17.62 8.09
CA LYS A 65 -3.25 17.23 6.72
C LYS A 65 -1.75 17.47 6.44
N PRO A 66 -0.92 16.45 6.59
CA PRO A 66 0.47 16.55 6.18
C PRO A 66 0.57 16.80 4.66
N PRO A 67 1.61 17.50 4.19
CA PRO A 67 1.76 17.91 2.79
C PRO A 67 1.61 16.76 1.79
N TRP A 68 2.10 15.59 2.11
CA TRP A 68 2.01 14.41 1.26
C TRP A 68 0.57 13.99 0.91
N MET A 69 -0.42 14.29 1.77
CA MET A 69 -1.82 14.00 1.45
C MET A 69 -2.33 14.81 0.26
N LEU A 70 -1.85 16.05 0.12
CA LEU A 70 -2.23 16.93 -0.99
C LEU A 70 -1.60 16.47 -2.32
N GLU A 71 -0.53 15.71 -2.26
CA GLU A 71 0.18 15.19 -3.43
C GLU A 71 -0.50 13.96 -4.05
N LEU A 72 -1.41 13.30 -3.33
CA LEU A 72 -2.11 12.08 -3.78
C LEU A 72 -3.08 12.31 -4.94
N GLY A 73 -3.36 13.55 -5.32
CA GLY A 73 -4.32 13.88 -6.39
C GLY A 73 -5.75 13.53 -6.04
N LEU A 74 -6.07 13.43 -4.75
CA LEU A 74 -7.42 13.11 -4.25
C LEU A 74 -8.26 14.37 -4.10
N PRO A 75 -9.60 14.26 -4.20
CA PRO A 75 -10.50 15.35 -3.86
C PRO A 75 -10.32 15.83 -2.42
N ARG A 76 -10.65 17.12 -2.18
CA ARG A 76 -10.49 17.76 -0.87
C ARG A 76 -11.15 16.96 0.27
N LEU A 77 -12.37 16.49 0.07
CA LEU A 77 -13.10 15.75 1.10
C LEU A 77 -12.40 14.44 1.48
N ASP A 78 -11.77 13.75 0.51
CA ASP A 78 -11.02 12.54 0.78
C ASP A 78 -9.80 12.84 1.65
N THR A 79 -9.07 13.91 1.32
CA THR A 79 -7.90 14.34 2.11
C THR A 79 -8.32 14.85 3.50
N ASP A 80 -9.51 15.43 3.64
CA ASP A 80 -10.06 15.85 4.93
C ASP A 80 -10.36 14.63 5.82
N ILE A 81 -11.01 13.61 5.26
CA ILE A 81 -11.30 12.34 5.95
C ILE A 81 -9.99 11.64 6.35
N MET A 82 -9.05 11.50 5.42
CA MET A 82 -7.75 10.91 5.69
C MET A 82 -6.99 11.68 6.77
N GLY A 83 -6.99 13.01 6.70
CA GLY A 83 -6.35 13.88 7.69
C GLY A 83 -6.95 13.72 9.07
N ARG A 84 -8.26 13.54 9.16
CA ARG A 84 -8.93 13.26 10.43
C ARG A 84 -8.50 11.91 11.02
N ILE A 85 -8.48 10.85 10.21
CA ILE A 85 -8.00 9.53 10.63
C ILE A 85 -6.52 9.60 11.03
N TRP A 86 -5.70 10.29 10.26
CA TRP A 86 -4.28 10.49 10.55
C TRP A 86 -4.04 11.13 11.90
N SER A 87 -4.86 12.08 12.32
CA SER A 87 -4.71 12.73 13.62
C SER A 87 -4.75 11.77 14.81
N PHE A 88 -5.42 10.62 14.66
CA PHE A 88 -5.44 9.55 15.66
C PHE A 88 -4.28 8.55 15.47
N GLN A 89 -3.91 8.29 14.22
CA GLN A 89 -2.94 7.25 13.87
C GLN A 89 -1.48 7.71 14.01
N ARG A 90 -1.20 9.00 13.92
CA ARG A 90 0.16 9.57 13.86
C ARG A 90 1.10 9.20 15.02
N LYS A 91 0.59 8.82 16.18
CA LYS A 91 1.40 8.44 17.36
C LYS A 91 2.01 7.05 17.20
N ASP A 92 1.29 6.14 16.57
CA ASP A 92 1.75 4.80 16.23
C ASP A 92 1.03 4.35 14.96
N VAL A 93 1.70 4.52 13.84
CA VAL A 93 1.12 4.33 12.50
C VAL A 93 0.64 2.91 12.26
N TYR A 94 1.25 1.92 12.89
CA TYR A 94 0.92 0.52 12.68
C TYR A 94 -0.08 -0.05 13.71
N LYS A 95 -0.19 0.58 14.86
CA LYS A 95 -1.02 0.09 15.98
C LYS A 95 -2.22 0.96 16.28
N SER A 96 -2.08 2.28 16.06
CA SER A 96 -3.17 3.20 16.36
C SER A 96 -4.25 3.19 15.28
N THR A 97 -5.49 3.17 15.72
CA THR A 97 -6.68 3.18 14.87
C THR A 97 -7.62 4.29 15.25
N CYS A 98 -8.45 4.72 14.34
CA CYS A 98 -9.43 5.77 14.54
C CYS A 98 -10.81 5.16 14.80
N TYR A 99 -11.37 5.44 15.97
CA TYR A 99 -12.72 5.03 16.39
C TYR A 99 -13.66 6.23 16.39
N ILE A 100 -13.99 6.73 15.24
CA ILE A 100 -14.87 7.88 15.11
C ILE A 100 -16.20 7.47 14.43
N SER A 101 -17.32 7.98 14.93
CA SER A 101 -18.59 7.75 14.28
C SER A 101 -18.68 8.49 12.94
N LEU A 102 -19.46 7.97 12.00
CA LEU A 102 -19.70 8.67 10.74
C LEU A 102 -20.35 10.04 10.95
N ALA A 103 -21.16 10.20 11.99
CA ALA A 103 -21.77 11.49 12.30
C ALA A 103 -20.73 12.50 12.77
N THR A 104 -19.82 12.09 13.67
CA THR A 104 -18.72 12.93 14.15
C THR A 104 -17.76 13.25 13.00
N MET A 105 -17.41 12.24 12.18
CA MET A 105 -16.55 12.47 11.01
C MET A 105 -17.18 13.50 10.06
N ALA A 106 -18.49 13.39 9.80
CA ALA A 106 -19.22 14.31 8.92
C ALA A 106 -19.20 15.74 9.47
N ALA A 107 -19.42 15.91 10.77
CA ALA A 107 -19.31 17.21 11.43
C ALA A 107 -17.90 17.80 11.31
N ASP A 108 -16.86 16.98 11.59
CA ASP A 108 -15.48 17.42 11.58
C ASP A 108 -15.00 17.86 10.18
N VAL A 109 -15.48 17.19 9.10
CA VAL A 109 -15.12 17.54 7.72
C VAL A 109 -16.14 18.48 7.04
N ASN A 110 -17.11 18.97 7.80
CA ASN A 110 -18.17 19.86 7.33
C ASN A 110 -18.88 19.31 6.06
N SER A 111 -19.36 18.06 6.15
CA SER A 111 -20.05 17.38 5.05
C SER A 111 -21.20 16.53 5.59
N ASP A 112 -22.10 16.09 4.72
CA ASP A 112 -23.17 15.20 5.13
C ASP A 112 -22.67 13.74 5.34
N ARG A 113 -23.37 13.01 6.21
CA ARG A 113 -23.02 11.65 6.59
C ARG A 113 -23.03 10.67 5.40
N SER A 114 -23.94 10.86 4.45
CA SER A 114 -24.07 9.96 3.29
C SER A 114 -22.89 10.14 2.33
N ASN A 115 -22.47 11.38 2.13
CA ASN A 115 -21.32 11.72 1.30
C ASN A 115 -20.03 11.20 1.93
N VAL A 116 -19.82 11.44 3.24
CA VAL A 116 -18.66 10.89 3.96
C VAL A 116 -18.60 9.36 3.87
N LYS A 117 -19.75 8.67 4.02
CA LYS A 117 -19.79 7.21 3.85
C LYS A 117 -19.34 6.78 2.45
N LYS A 118 -19.88 7.41 1.39
CA LYS A 118 -19.47 7.13 0.00
C LYS A 118 -17.99 7.35 -0.23
N ARG A 119 -17.43 8.42 0.35
CA ARG A 119 -15.99 8.73 0.21
C ARG A 119 -15.12 7.73 0.98
N ILE A 120 -15.52 7.32 2.17
CA ILE A 120 -14.84 6.27 2.94
C ILE A 120 -14.84 4.95 2.16
N ASP A 121 -16.01 4.53 1.64
CA ASP A 121 -16.12 3.28 0.88
C ASP A 121 -15.22 3.34 -0.38
N LYS A 122 -15.13 4.50 -1.05
CA LYS A 122 -14.20 4.71 -2.17
C LYS A 122 -12.73 4.65 -1.75
N LEU A 123 -12.34 5.23 -0.62
CA LEU A 123 -10.97 5.14 -0.10
C LEU A 123 -10.59 3.71 0.26
N VAL A 124 -11.54 2.91 0.75
CA VAL A 124 -11.36 1.46 0.99
C VAL A 124 -11.19 0.71 -0.33
N GLU A 125 -12.00 1.00 -1.34
CA GLU A 125 -11.87 0.42 -2.69
C GLU A 125 -10.50 0.73 -3.33
N LEU A 126 -9.98 1.93 -3.13
CA LEU A 126 -8.65 2.34 -3.57
C LEU A 126 -7.51 1.72 -2.73
N GLY A 127 -7.83 0.97 -1.67
CA GLY A 127 -6.85 0.37 -0.77
C GLY A 127 -6.13 1.36 0.16
N LEU A 128 -6.51 2.64 0.15
CA LEU A 128 -5.85 3.68 0.95
C LEU A 128 -6.33 3.69 2.40
N LEU A 129 -7.49 3.09 2.66
CA LEU A 129 -8.13 3.03 3.97
C LEU A 129 -8.55 1.60 4.29
N ILE A 130 -8.17 1.13 5.47
CA ILE A 130 -8.61 -0.15 6.03
C ILE A 130 -9.77 0.13 6.97
N LYS A 131 -10.88 -0.60 6.76
CA LYS A 131 -12.09 -0.52 7.56
C LYS A 131 -12.34 -1.89 8.19
N SER A 132 -12.33 -1.97 9.51
CA SER A 132 -12.49 -3.21 10.24
C SER A 132 -13.65 -3.11 11.24
N PRO A 133 -14.47 -4.16 11.38
CA PRO A 133 -15.46 -4.23 12.45
C PRO A 133 -14.75 -4.40 13.78
N ARG A 134 -15.20 -3.70 14.82
CA ARG A 134 -14.68 -3.84 16.18
C ARG A 134 -15.56 -4.80 16.98
N GLY A 135 -15.13 -6.06 17.08
CA GLY A 135 -15.80 -7.08 17.88
C GLY A 135 -17.31 -7.21 17.59
N ASN A 136 -18.08 -7.57 18.59
CA ASN A 136 -19.54 -7.75 18.47
C ASN A 136 -20.33 -6.43 18.45
N ASN A 137 -19.68 -5.30 18.60
CA ASN A 137 -20.31 -3.99 18.60
C ASN A 137 -20.29 -3.38 17.20
N LYS A 138 -21.36 -2.65 16.86
CA LYS A 138 -21.57 -1.95 15.58
C LYS A 138 -20.57 -0.81 15.30
N SER A 139 -19.50 -0.66 16.08
CA SER A 139 -18.47 0.35 15.89
C SER A 139 -17.48 -0.10 14.83
N VAL A 140 -17.05 0.83 14.01
CA VAL A 140 -16.10 0.63 12.94
C VAL A 140 -14.79 1.31 13.29
N GLU A 141 -13.71 0.63 12.95
CA GLU A 141 -12.34 1.07 13.12
C GLU A 141 -11.77 1.44 11.75
N TYR A 142 -11.08 2.57 11.69
CA TYR A 142 -10.46 3.08 10.47
C TYR A 142 -8.96 3.21 10.66
N ARG A 143 -8.20 2.79 9.65
CA ARG A 143 -6.75 2.93 9.59
C ARG A 143 -6.30 3.23 8.18
N LEU A 144 -5.38 4.19 8.01
CA LEU A 144 -4.73 4.43 6.73
C LEU A 144 -3.72 3.32 6.43
N ASP A 145 -3.72 2.82 5.21
CA ASP A 145 -2.67 1.93 4.72
C ASP A 145 -1.51 2.78 4.18
N MET A 146 -0.49 2.97 5.01
CA MET A 146 0.65 3.83 4.68
C MET A 146 1.46 3.28 3.50
N THR A 147 1.51 1.96 3.33
CA THR A 147 2.20 1.33 2.20
C THR A 147 1.48 1.60 0.88
N ALA A 148 0.17 1.41 0.86
CA ALA A 148 -0.64 1.72 -0.32
C ALA A 148 -0.62 3.22 -0.66
N ILE A 149 -0.65 4.08 0.35
CA ILE A 149 -0.54 5.54 0.20
C ILE A 149 0.83 5.92 -0.40
N ALA A 150 1.93 5.33 0.09
CA ALA A 150 3.26 5.59 -0.46
C ALA A 150 3.37 5.16 -1.94
N LYS A 151 2.83 3.99 -2.31
CA LYS A 151 2.75 3.53 -3.70
C LYS A 151 1.96 4.51 -4.56
N ARG A 152 0.79 4.92 -4.10
CA ARG A 152 -0.05 5.89 -4.82
C ARG A 152 0.66 7.22 -5.05
N ARG A 153 1.42 7.69 -4.06
CA ARG A 153 2.23 8.91 -4.18
C ARG A 153 3.28 8.79 -5.30
N LEU A 154 3.96 7.66 -5.38
CA LEU A 154 4.92 7.39 -6.46
C LEU A 154 4.24 7.39 -7.84
N GLU A 155 3.12 6.71 -7.99
CA GLU A 155 2.34 6.68 -9.23
C GLU A 155 1.96 8.10 -9.70
N VAL A 156 1.39 8.90 -8.79
CA VAL A 156 1.00 10.28 -9.08
C VAL A 156 2.21 11.16 -9.47
N GLU A 157 3.36 10.94 -8.82
CA GLU A 157 4.59 11.66 -9.16
C GLU A 157 5.09 11.29 -10.57
N GLU A 158 5.04 10.01 -10.93
CA GLU A 158 5.41 9.54 -12.27
C GLU A 158 4.46 10.09 -13.33
N ASP A 159 3.16 10.07 -13.09
CA ASP A 159 2.17 10.64 -14.01
C ASP A 159 2.38 12.15 -14.20
N ARG A 160 2.68 12.87 -13.13
CA ARG A 160 3.04 14.30 -13.23
C ARG A 160 4.31 14.54 -14.04
N LYS A 161 5.32 13.69 -13.92
CA LYS A 161 6.55 13.77 -14.72
C LYS A 161 6.25 13.55 -16.20
N LYS A 162 5.46 12.51 -16.55
CA LYS A 162 5.02 12.21 -17.91
C LYS A 162 4.26 13.41 -18.50
N GLN A 163 3.28 13.92 -17.75
CA GLN A 163 2.46 15.04 -18.21
C GLN A 163 3.26 16.34 -18.43
N ARG A 164 4.26 16.61 -17.58
CA ARG A 164 5.18 17.75 -17.77
C ARG A 164 6.03 17.57 -19.02
N ALA A 165 6.55 16.37 -19.28
CA ALA A 165 7.32 16.06 -20.49
C ALA A 165 6.47 16.23 -21.74
N GLU A 166 5.25 15.70 -21.77
CA GLU A 166 4.31 15.85 -22.88
C GLU A 166 3.94 17.33 -23.15
N ASN A 167 3.65 18.07 -22.07
CA ASN A 167 3.33 19.49 -22.20
C ASN A 167 4.53 20.31 -22.69
N SER A 168 5.74 19.96 -22.26
CA SER A 168 6.98 20.57 -22.77
C SER A 168 7.19 20.29 -24.25
N ALA A 169 7.00 19.03 -24.67
CA ALA A 169 7.10 18.64 -26.08
C ALA A 169 6.07 19.37 -26.95
N LYS A 170 4.81 19.46 -26.48
CA LYS A 170 3.74 20.21 -27.17
C LYS A 170 4.09 21.69 -27.32
N ARG A 171 4.59 22.34 -26.26
CA ARG A 171 5.01 23.74 -26.31
C ARG A 171 6.15 23.96 -27.31
N LYS A 172 7.15 23.06 -27.30
CA LYS A 172 8.27 23.12 -28.25
C LYS A 172 7.78 23.00 -29.68
N ALA A 173 6.94 21.99 -29.97
CA ALA A 173 6.39 21.80 -31.33
C ALA A 173 5.57 23.01 -31.82
N GLN A 174 4.78 23.61 -30.93
CA GLN A 174 4.04 24.85 -31.25
C GLN A 174 4.97 26.02 -31.52
N TRP A 175 6.05 26.14 -30.76
CA TRP A 175 7.05 27.18 -30.97
C TRP A 175 7.79 27.01 -32.28
N ASP A 176 8.25 25.78 -32.60
CA ASP A 176 8.92 25.44 -33.81
C ASP A 176 8.04 25.72 -35.06
N ALA A 177 6.77 25.30 -35.00
CA ALA A 177 5.79 25.57 -36.04
C ALA A 177 5.54 27.06 -36.31
N LYS A 178 5.60 27.88 -35.26
CA LYS A 178 5.39 29.33 -35.36
C LYS A 178 6.62 30.09 -35.90
N HIS A 179 7.83 29.52 -35.76
CA HIS A 179 9.08 30.18 -36.13
C HIS A 179 9.77 29.55 -37.30
N SER A 180 9.19 28.49 -37.90
CA SER A 180 9.68 27.84 -39.13
C SER A 180 8.96 28.33 -40.39
N ALA A 181 8.05 29.28 -40.28
CA ALA A 181 7.38 29.98 -41.37
C ALA A 181 8.02 31.35 -41.61
#